data_fe814ebb447840987b4f019f70280401
#
_entry.id   fe814ebb447840987b4f019f70280401
#
_cell.length_a   1.000
_cell.length_b   1.000
_cell.length_c   1.000
_cell.angle_alpha   90.00
_cell.angle_beta   90.00
_cell.angle_gamma   90.00
#
_symmetry.space_group_name_H-M   'P 1'
#
loop_
_entity.id
_entity.type
_entity.pdbx_description
1 polymer ?
#
loop_
_entity_poly.entity_id
_entity_poly.type
_entity_poly.pdbx_seq_one_letter_code
_entity_poly.pdbx_strand_id
1 'polypeptide(L)'
;MKLSIIIPVYRVEATLDRCIESVLGQAIDDFEVILVDDGSPDNCPRMCDEWVQRDPHIRVIHQKNGGLSAARNSGIDVAQGNYITFVDSDDYIGSETYLPLLEVLENNPDIDILEYPVFVFYGSDRQHLLSFDEMTYHDMDDYWYHGQAYQHTYACNKIFRRGLFQEIRFPLGMVFEDANTLPLLLEKAHVVSSTSKGLYYYCANNNGITSTADGEALNMLLKPHVEMIASTRRRDADFQLYYLHVLNIQMDVCELTGRMPILPYYHVNPKNVNGVLKLKAILLNLLGSNNLCCINRLIHRVWRSH
;
A
#
# COMPACT_ATOMS: atom_id res chain seq x y z
N MET A 1 -16.80 19.49 2.30
CA MET A 1 -16.59 18.03 2.14
C MET A 1 -15.70 17.57 3.28
N LYS A 2 -16.15 16.60 4.09
CA LYS A 2 -15.39 16.16 5.27
C LYS A 2 -14.42 15.04 4.90
N LEU A 3 -13.13 15.20 5.29
CA LEU A 3 -12.10 14.18 5.19
C LEU A 3 -11.85 13.54 6.56
N SER A 4 -11.91 12.22 6.67
CA SER A 4 -11.46 11.49 7.86
C SER A 4 -10.04 10.99 7.61
N ILE A 5 -9.10 11.41 8.47
CA ILE A 5 -7.69 11.03 8.41
C ILE A 5 -7.45 10.05 9.55
N ILE A 6 -7.17 8.79 9.22
CA ILE A 6 -6.98 7.72 10.19
C ILE A 6 -5.49 7.48 10.40
N ILE A 7 -5.04 7.57 11.65
CA ILE A 7 -3.64 7.41 12.05
C ILE A 7 -3.55 6.25 13.05
N PRO A 8 -3.15 5.04 12.61
CA PRO A 8 -2.84 3.94 13.51
C PRO A 8 -1.58 4.26 14.33
N VAL A 9 -1.62 3.99 15.63
CA VAL A 9 -0.53 4.34 16.56
C VAL A 9 -0.09 3.12 17.34
N TYR A 10 1.19 2.70 17.19
CA TYR A 10 1.79 1.64 17.98
C TYR A 10 3.32 1.75 18.00
N ARG A 11 3.92 2.03 19.18
CA ARG A 11 5.37 2.16 19.40
C ARG A 11 6.06 3.20 18.51
N VAL A 12 5.49 4.39 18.44
CA VAL A 12 5.93 5.48 17.56
C VAL A 12 6.12 6.81 18.31
N GLU A 13 6.38 6.79 19.60
CA GLU A 13 6.52 8.01 20.43
C GLU A 13 7.53 9.03 19.87
N ALA A 14 8.51 8.57 19.09
CA ALA A 14 9.52 9.44 18.50
C ALA A 14 9.05 10.20 17.23
N THR A 15 8.00 9.74 16.58
CA THR A 15 7.54 10.24 15.28
C THR A 15 6.11 10.76 15.30
N LEU A 16 5.31 10.38 16.30
CA LEU A 16 3.88 10.68 16.39
C LEU A 16 3.58 12.18 16.31
N ASP A 17 4.31 13.02 17.04
CA ASP A 17 4.11 14.48 17.03
C ASP A 17 4.32 15.05 15.64
N ARG A 18 5.43 14.68 14.96
CA ARG A 18 5.71 15.11 13.59
C ARG A 18 4.61 14.70 12.63
N CYS A 19 4.11 13.47 12.75
CA CYS A 19 3.01 12.95 11.93
C CYS A 19 1.75 13.82 12.11
N ILE A 20 1.30 14.01 13.35
CA ILE A 20 0.08 14.77 13.67
C ILE A 20 0.23 16.24 13.25
N GLU A 21 1.36 16.89 13.55
CA GLU A 21 1.63 18.27 13.16
C GLU A 21 1.58 18.46 11.64
N SER A 22 2.08 17.49 10.86
CA SER A 22 2.05 17.54 9.39
C SER A 22 0.62 17.48 8.83
N VAL A 23 -0.27 16.76 9.52
CA VAL A 23 -1.69 16.64 9.18
C VAL A 23 -2.46 17.90 9.59
N LEU A 24 -2.25 18.40 10.80
CA LEU A 24 -2.92 19.61 11.29
C LEU A 24 -2.44 20.88 10.57
N GLY A 25 -1.21 20.88 10.05
CA GLY A 25 -0.65 21.97 9.26
C GLY A 25 -1.22 22.11 7.84
N GLN A 26 -2.16 21.23 7.43
CA GLN A 26 -2.82 21.33 6.13
C GLN A 26 -3.86 22.47 6.11
N ALA A 27 -3.90 23.22 5.03
CA ALA A 27 -4.83 24.35 4.85
C ALA A 27 -6.25 23.89 4.48
N ILE A 28 -6.86 23.06 5.34
CA ILE A 28 -8.22 22.53 5.17
C ILE A 28 -9.03 22.72 6.45
N ASP A 29 -10.33 23.04 6.34
CA ASP A 29 -11.19 23.35 7.49
C ASP A 29 -12.13 22.19 7.87
N ASP A 30 -12.59 21.40 6.89
CA ASP A 30 -13.63 20.37 7.08
C ASP A 30 -13.02 18.97 7.10
N PHE A 31 -12.37 18.63 8.21
CA PHE A 31 -11.73 17.32 8.41
C PHE A 31 -11.84 16.84 9.85
N GLU A 32 -11.50 15.59 10.08
CA GLU A 32 -11.27 14.98 11.39
C GLU A 32 -10.04 14.09 11.34
N VAL A 33 -9.32 14.01 12.44
CA VAL A 33 -8.20 13.10 12.66
C VAL A 33 -8.60 12.05 13.68
N ILE A 34 -8.45 10.79 13.34
CA ILE A 34 -8.79 9.66 14.20
C ILE A 34 -7.49 8.93 14.54
N LEU A 35 -6.98 9.21 15.74
CA LEU A 35 -5.85 8.50 16.30
C LEU A 35 -6.35 7.15 16.84
N VAL A 36 -5.77 6.06 16.40
CA VAL A 36 -6.12 4.73 16.92
C VAL A 36 -4.92 4.13 17.61
N ASP A 37 -4.85 4.32 18.94
CA ASP A 37 -3.84 3.68 19.77
C ASP A 37 -4.15 2.19 19.91
N ASP A 38 -3.34 1.37 19.26
CA ASP A 38 -3.47 -0.08 19.24
C ASP A 38 -2.79 -0.75 20.44
N GLY A 39 -3.00 -0.20 21.63
CA GLY A 39 -2.45 -0.71 22.87
C GLY A 39 -0.93 -0.55 22.94
N SER A 40 -0.44 0.62 22.58
CA SER A 40 0.99 0.92 22.59
C SER A 40 1.57 0.85 24.01
N PRO A 41 2.71 0.19 24.20
CA PRO A 41 3.31 0.05 25.53
C PRO A 41 4.24 1.21 25.94
N ASP A 42 4.44 2.18 25.05
CA ASP A 42 5.27 3.37 25.23
C ASP A 42 4.42 4.59 25.64
N ASN A 43 4.91 5.82 25.40
CA ASN A 43 4.19 7.04 25.76
C ASN A 43 3.05 7.42 24.78
N CYS A 44 2.86 6.70 23.69
CA CYS A 44 1.86 7.03 22.67
C CYS A 44 0.44 7.21 23.23
N PRO A 45 -0.09 6.37 24.16
CA PRO A 45 -1.45 6.58 24.69
C PRO A 45 -1.62 7.95 25.33
N ARG A 46 -0.66 8.38 26.17
CA ARG A 46 -0.66 9.70 26.81
C ARG A 46 -0.55 10.83 25.78
N MET A 47 0.33 10.67 24.76
CA MET A 47 0.48 11.65 23.70
C MET A 47 -0.83 11.83 22.91
N CYS A 48 -1.52 10.75 22.59
CA CYS A 48 -2.83 10.80 21.92
C CYS A 48 -3.86 11.59 22.75
N ASP A 49 -3.95 11.35 24.07
CA ASP A 49 -4.85 12.10 24.96
C ASP A 49 -4.50 13.59 25.05
N GLU A 50 -3.22 13.92 25.07
CA GLU A 50 -2.74 15.31 25.05
C GLU A 50 -3.13 16.02 23.75
N TRP A 51 -3.04 15.33 22.60
CA TRP A 51 -3.41 15.88 21.30
C TRP A 51 -4.93 16.14 21.19
N VAL A 52 -5.77 15.26 21.71
CA VAL A 52 -7.25 15.49 21.79
C VAL A 52 -7.58 16.77 22.56
N GLN A 53 -6.81 17.10 23.61
CA GLN A 53 -7.01 18.34 24.38
C GLN A 53 -6.52 19.59 23.67
N ARG A 54 -5.58 19.47 22.71
CA ARG A 54 -4.98 20.60 21.99
C ARG A 54 -5.77 20.99 20.74
N ASP A 55 -6.41 20.03 20.07
CA ASP A 55 -7.06 20.28 18.79
C ASP A 55 -8.44 19.58 18.72
N PRO A 56 -9.53 20.33 18.46
CA PRO A 56 -10.89 19.79 18.41
C PRO A 56 -11.16 18.88 17.20
N HIS A 57 -10.31 18.87 16.18
CA HIS A 57 -10.44 17.96 15.05
C HIS A 57 -9.99 16.53 15.39
N ILE A 58 -9.25 16.36 16.50
CA ILE A 58 -8.68 15.06 16.89
C ILE A 58 -9.64 14.28 17.79
N ARG A 59 -9.80 13.01 17.47
CA ARG A 59 -10.42 11.99 18.34
C ARG A 59 -9.43 10.85 18.54
N VAL A 60 -9.51 10.19 19.68
CA VAL A 60 -8.70 9.01 19.98
C VAL A 60 -9.57 7.80 20.25
N ILE A 61 -9.09 6.64 19.82
CA ILE A 61 -9.60 5.31 20.18
C ILE A 61 -8.43 4.56 20.80
N HIS A 62 -8.61 4.13 22.07
CA HIS A 62 -7.68 3.18 22.70
C HIS A 62 -8.26 1.78 22.59
N GLN A 63 -7.49 0.86 22.05
CA GLN A 63 -7.90 -0.54 21.92
C GLN A 63 -6.80 -1.49 22.38
N LYS A 64 -7.17 -2.75 22.64
CA LYS A 64 -6.18 -3.80 22.83
C LYS A 64 -5.49 -4.07 21.50
N ASN A 65 -4.15 -4.25 21.54
CA ASN A 65 -3.37 -4.51 20.34
C ASN A 65 -3.98 -5.63 19.47
N GLY A 66 -4.33 -5.27 18.26
CA GLY A 66 -4.89 -6.13 17.23
C GLY A 66 -4.13 -6.05 15.90
N GLY A 67 -3.08 -5.21 15.83
CA GLY A 67 -2.27 -4.97 14.65
C GLY A 67 -2.82 -3.87 13.74
N LEU A 68 -2.02 -3.48 12.74
CA LEU A 68 -2.29 -2.36 11.84
C LEU A 68 -3.68 -2.41 11.19
N SER A 69 -4.07 -3.57 10.67
CA SER A 69 -5.40 -3.79 10.08
C SER A 69 -6.53 -3.52 11.06
N ALA A 70 -6.40 -3.97 12.32
CA ALA A 70 -7.41 -3.75 13.35
C ALA A 70 -7.54 -2.25 13.68
N ALA A 71 -6.41 -1.55 13.80
CA ALA A 71 -6.39 -0.12 14.05
C ALA A 71 -7.03 0.68 12.92
N ARG A 72 -6.66 0.40 11.65
CA ARG A 72 -7.31 1.03 10.49
C ARG A 72 -8.81 0.75 10.45
N ASN A 73 -9.24 -0.49 10.69
CA ASN A 73 -10.66 -0.87 10.72
C ASN A 73 -11.43 -0.13 11.81
N SER A 74 -10.89 -0.01 13.02
CA SER A 74 -11.53 0.76 14.11
C SER A 74 -11.67 2.23 13.73
N GLY A 75 -10.70 2.82 13.05
CA GLY A 75 -10.81 4.17 12.52
C GLY A 75 -11.89 4.31 11.44
N ILE A 76 -11.98 3.36 10.51
CA ILE A 76 -13.02 3.30 9.46
C ILE A 76 -14.42 3.25 10.09
N ASP A 77 -14.61 2.45 11.14
CA ASP A 77 -15.93 2.24 11.79
C ASP A 77 -16.49 3.51 12.41
N VAL A 78 -15.66 4.46 12.80
CA VAL A 78 -16.09 5.73 13.41
C VAL A 78 -15.94 6.94 12.48
N ALA A 79 -15.33 6.78 11.31
CA ALA A 79 -15.12 7.85 10.34
C ALA A 79 -16.45 8.46 9.87
N GLN A 80 -16.55 9.80 9.86
CA GLN A 80 -17.75 10.55 9.47
C GLN A 80 -17.59 11.29 8.15
N GLY A 81 -16.36 11.44 7.65
CA GLY A 81 -16.07 12.10 6.39
C GLY A 81 -16.68 11.39 5.18
N ASN A 82 -16.89 12.11 4.10
CA ASN A 82 -17.29 11.53 2.83
C ASN A 82 -16.13 10.73 2.20
N TYR A 83 -14.91 11.13 2.56
CA TYR A 83 -13.66 10.50 2.14
C TYR A 83 -12.83 10.09 3.35
N ILE A 84 -12.03 9.05 3.15
CA ILE A 84 -11.08 8.50 4.13
C ILE A 84 -9.68 8.47 3.52
N THR A 85 -8.68 8.84 4.30
CA THR A 85 -7.28 8.61 4.00
C THR A 85 -6.56 8.05 5.23
N PHE A 86 -5.42 7.43 5.03
CA PHE A 86 -4.61 6.84 6.09
C PHE A 86 -3.25 7.53 6.13
N VAL A 87 -2.73 7.74 7.33
CA VAL A 87 -1.35 8.22 7.53
C VAL A 87 -0.70 7.31 8.56
N ASP A 88 0.38 6.65 8.17
CA ASP A 88 1.13 5.82 9.11
C ASP A 88 1.92 6.72 10.05
N SER A 89 1.91 6.43 11.35
CA SER A 89 2.38 7.33 12.40
C SER A 89 3.91 7.53 12.48
N ASP A 90 4.66 6.76 11.70
CA ASP A 90 6.10 6.96 11.47
C ASP A 90 6.40 7.82 10.21
N ASP A 91 5.37 8.20 9.46
CA ASP A 91 5.42 9.00 8.24
C ASP A 91 4.97 10.45 8.46
N TYR A 92 4.86 11.23 7.39
CA TYR A 92 4.28 12.57 7.42
C TYR A 92 3.79 13.04 6.03
N ILE A 93 2.95 14.07 6.03
CA ILE A 93 2.38 14.68 4.82
C ILE A 93 3.17 15.92 4.45
N GLY A 94 3.44 16.12 3.16
CA GLY A 94 4.00 17.36 2.63
C GLY A 94 3.06 18.54 2.85
N SER A 95 3.63 19.74 2.98
CA SER A 95 2.83 20.97 3.03
C SER A 95 1.94 21.08 1.80
N GLU A 96 0.75 21.68 1.96
CA GLU A 96 -0.19 21.92 0.86
C GLU A 96 -0.59 20.64 0.07
N THR A 97 -0.72 19.51 0.77
CA THR A 97 -1.09 18.25 0.13
C THR A 97 -2.61 18.09 0.02
N TYR A 98 -3.34 18.21 1.12
CA TYR A 98 -4.77 17.86 1.08
C TYR A 98 -5.65 18.91 0.39
N LEU A 99 -5.37 20.20 0.49
CA LEU A 99 -6.18 21.21 -0.17
C LEU A 99 -6.31 20.97 -1.69
N PRO A 100 -5.21 20.85 -2.47
CA PRO A 100 -5.33 20.61 -3.91
C PRO A 100 -5.92 19.24 -4.26
N LEU A 101 -5.77 18.22 -3.39
CA LEU A 101 -6.40 16.91 -3.59
C LEU A 101 -7.92 16.97 -3.38
N LEU A 102 -8.39 17.72 -2.37
CA LEU A 102 -9.82 17.93 -2.15
C LEU A 102 -10.45 18.75 -3.27
N GLU A 103 -9.75 19.74 -3.83
CA GLU A 103 -10.20 20.47 -5.02
C GLU A 103 -10.38 19.55 -6.23
N VAL A 104 -9.48 18.56 -6.43
CA VAL A 104 -9.66 17.56 -7.50
C VAL A 104 -10.93 16.75 -7.28
N LEU A 105 -11.19 16.29 -6.04
CA LEU A 105 -12.39 15.52 -5.70
C LEU A 105 -13.68 16.36 -5.77
N GLU A 106 -13.63 17.65 -5.45
CA GLU A 106 -14.78 18.57 -5.57
C GLU A 106 -15.16 18.82 -7.02
N ASN A 107 -14.15 18.98 -7.88
CA ASN A 107 -14.37 19.20 -9.30
C ASN A 107 -14.77 17.91 -10.05
N ASN A 108 -14.50 16.72 -9.46
CA ASN A 108 -14.79 15.41 -10.04
C ASN A 108 -15.45 14.50 -8.98
N PRO A 109 -16.74 14.73 -8.65
CA PRO A 109 -17.41 14.09 -7.54
C PRO A 109 -17.70 12.59 -7.75
N ASP A 110 -17.46 12.05 -8.91
CA ASP A 110 -17.57 10.63 -9.27
C ASP A 110 -16.31 9.81 -8.93
N ILE A 111 -15.18 10.47 -8.61
CA ILE A 111 -13.96 9.76 -8.20
C ILE A 111 -14.21 8.99 -6.90
N ASP A 112 -13.92 7.69 -6.93
CA ASP A 112 -14.00 6.78 -5.79
C ASP A 112 -12.66 6.65 -5.07
N ILE A 113 -11.55 6.66 -5.82
CA ILE A 113 -10.18 6.61 -5.28
C ILE A 113 -9.33 7.64 -6.02
N LEU A 114 -8.67 8.53 -5.27
CA LEU A 114 -7.68 9.47 -5.78
C LEU A 114 -6.31 9.09 -5.27
N GLU A 115 -5.37 8.80 -6.18
CA GLU A 115 -3.99 8.47 -5.87
C GLU A 115 -3.07 9.66 -6.14
N TYR A 116 -2.09 9.87 -5.24
CA TYR A 116 -1.18 11.02 -5.29
C TYR A 116 0.27 10.63 -4.99
N PRO A 117 1.26 11.49 -5.32
CA PRO A 117 2.67 11.18 -5.19
C PRO A 117 3.13 10.77 -3.80
N VAL A 118 4.08 9.84 -3.76
CA VAL A 118 4.73 9.39 -2.53
C VAL A 118 6.25 9.31 -2.68
N PHE A 119 6.96 9.87 -1.73
CA PHE A 119 8.40 9.68 -1.57
C PHE A 119 8.63 8.38 -0.80
N VAL A 120 9.01 7.31 -1.51
CA VAL A 120 9.18 5.97 -0.93
C VAL A 120 10.57 5.84 -0.31
N PHE A 121 10.65 5.25 0.89
CA PHE A 121 11.88 5.08 1.70
C PHE A 121 12.63 6.37 1.94
N TYR A 122 11.89 7.47 2.18
CA TYR A 122 12.45 8.79 2.42
C TYR A 122 13.44 8.77 3.58
N GLY A 123 14.59 9.44 3.38
CA GLY A 123 15.69 9.47 4.34
C GLY A 123 16.67 8.30 4.26
N SER A 124 16.59 7.47 3.22
CA SER A 124 17.55 6.39 2.94
C SER A 124 18.16 6.50 1.54
N ASP A 125 19.23 5.74 1.29
CA ASP A 125 19.85 5.63 -0.05
C ASP A 125 18.91 5.00 -1.10
N ARG A 126 17.83 4.34 -0.68
CA ARG A 126 16.82 3.73 -1.54
C ARG A 126 15.65 4.64 -1.85
N GLN A 127 15.67 5.88 -1.33
CA GLN A 127 14.57 6.82 -1.53
C GLN A 127 14.34 7.11 -3.01
N HIS A 128 13.10 7.15 -3.39
CA HIS A 128 12.67 7.55 -4.74
C HIS A 128 11.28 8.15 -4.71
N LEU A 129 11.02 9.04 -5.65
CA LEU A 129 9.70 9.62 -5.84
C LEU A 129 8.88 8.72 -6.77
N LEU A 130 7.76 8.23 -6.29
CA LEU A 130 6.70 7.68 -7.12
C LEU A 130 5.72 8.81 -7.42
N SER A 131 5.70 9.26 -8.65
CA SER A 131 4.81 10.32 -9.15
C SER A 131 3.88 9.77 -10.22
N PHE A 132 2.75 10.46 -10.40
CA PHE A 132 1.71 10.06 -11.33
C PHE A 132 1.39 11.22 -12.29
N ASP A 133 0.99 10.86 -13.49
CA ASP A 133 0.34 11.80 -14.40
C ASP A 133 -1.14 11.96 -14.02
N GLU A 134 -1.77 13.05 -14.50
CA GLU A 134 -3.22 13.27 -14.37
C GLU A 134 -3.96 12.27 -15.26
N MET A 135 -4.44 11.19 -14.65
CA MET A 135 -5.13 10.10 -15.36
C MET A 135 -6.42 9.73 -14.63
N THR A 136 -7.43 9.33 -15.41
CA THR A 136 -8.70 8.81 -14.88
C THR A 136 -9.00 7.46 -15.52
N TYR A 137 -9.24 6.46 -14.70
CA TYR A 137 -9.55 5.09 -15.09
C TYR A 137 -11.01 4.79 -14.76
N HIS A 138 -11.76 4.34 -15.75
CA HIS A 138 -13.14 3.84 -15.62
C HIS A 138 -13.20 2.32 -15.71
N ASP A 139 -12.11 1.69 -16.12
CA ASP A 139 -11.88 0.25 -16.07
C ASP A 139 -10.83 -0.04 -14.99
N MET A 140 -11.21 -0.77 -13.96
CA MET A 140 -10.34 -1.08 -12.83
C MET A 140 -9.22 -2.05 -13.22
N ASP A 141 -9.44 -2.89 -14.23
CA ASP A 141 -8.39 -3.71 -14.82
C ASP A 141 -7.32 -2.83 -15.49
N ASP A 142 -7.69 -1.74 -16.15
CA ASP A 142 -6.71 -0.82 -16.73
C ASP A 142 -5.91 -0.08 -15.65
N TYR A 143 -6.54 0.33 -14.55
CA TYR A 143 -5.78 0.88 -13.42
C TYR A 143 -4.82 -0.15 -12.83
N TRP A 144 -5.28 -1.41 -12.63
CA TRP A 144 -4.44 -2.47 -12.05
C TRP A 144 -3.29 -2.86 -12.97
N TYR A 145 -3.55 -3.16 -14.24
CA TYR A 145 -2.56 -3.69 -15.17
C TYR A 145 -1.77 -2.60 -15.91
N HIS A 146 -2.45 -1.68 -16.59
CA HIS A 146 -1.79 -0.61 -17.36
C HIS A 146 -1.20 0.47 -16.44
N GLY A 147 -1.96 0.90 -15.43
CA GLY A 147 -1.50 1.81 -14.38
C GLY A 147 -0.50 1.18 -13.42
N GLN A 148 -0.33 -0.14 -13.47
CA GLN A 148 0.58 -0.93 -12.62
C GLN A 148 0.32 -0.76 -11.12
N ALA A 149 -0.93 -0.54 -10.72
CA ALA A 149 -1.32 -0.32 -9.32
C ALA A 149 -0.86 -1.45 -8.37
N TYR A 150 -0.63 -2.65 -8.90
CA TYR A 150 -0.05 -3.78 -8.16
C TYR A 150 1.36 -3.51 -7.60
N GLN A 151 2.08 -2.50 -8.07
CA GLN A 151 3.38 -2.10 -7.54
C GLN A 151 3.29 -1.06 -6.43
N HIS A 152 2.14 -0.39 -6.28
CA HIS A 152 1.92 0.72 -5.34
C HIS A 152 0.54 0.63 -4.67
N THR A 153 0.27 -0.53 -4.07
CA THR A 153 -1.00 -0.81 -3.36
C THR A 153 -1.18 0.00 -2.07
N TYR A 154 -0.25 0.87 -1.71
CA TYR A 154 -0.25 1.66 -0.47
C TYR A 154 -1.60 2.34 -0.21
N ALA A 155 -2.12 2.20 1.01
CA ALA A 155 -3.30 2.95 1.43
C ALA A 155 -2.98 4.42 1.75
N CYS A 156 -1.73 4.71 2.16
CA CYS A 156 -1.32 6.02 2.68
C CYS A 156 -1.26 7.13 1.60
N ASN A 157 -1.05 6.80 0.33
CA ASN A 157 -1.03 7.77 -0.78
C ASN A 157 -2.34 7.79 -1.58
N LYS A 158 -3.44 7.43 -0.94
CA LYS A 158 -4.77 7.42 -1.57
C LYS A 158 -5.82 8.08 -0.69
N ILE A 159 -6.78 8.75 -1.34
CA ILE A 159 -8.01 9.19 -0.71
C ILE A 159 -9.14 8.35 -1.26
N PHE A 160 -9.89 7.71 -0.39
CA PHE A 160 -10.95 6.78 -0.73
C PHE A 160 -12.32 7.38 -0.42
N ARG A 161 -13.29 7.20 -1.29
CA ARG A 161 -14.70 7.41 -0.94
C ARG A 161 -15.09 6.46 0.19
N ARG A 162 -15.59 6.99 1.31
CA ARG A 162 -15.93 6.19 2.51
C ARG A 162 -16.89 5.03 2.20
N GLY A 163 -17.79 5.21 1.22
CA GLY A 163 -18.72 4.16 0.79
C GLY A 163 -18.07 2.85 0.35
N LEU A 164 -16.83 2.87 -0.14
CA LEU A 164 -16.09 1.67 -0.51
C LEU A 164 -15.84 0.73 0.70
N PHE A 165 -15.77 1.30 1.89
CA PHE A 165 -15.53 0.55 3.13
C PHE A 165 -16.82 0.07 3.84
N GLN A 166 -17.99 0.11 3.22
CA GLN A 166 -19.23 -0.39 3.85
C GLN A 166 -19.12 -1.88 4.22
N GLU A 167 -18.59 -2.69 3.31
CA GLU A 167 -18.46 -4.15 3.49
C GLU A 167 -17.00 -4.62 3.50
N ILE A 168 -16.06 -3.77 3.10
CA ILE A 168 -14.65 -4.12 2.96
C ILE A 168 -13.88 -3.63 4.18
N ARG A 169 -13.00 -4.47 4.71
CA ARG A 169 -12.08 -4.19 5.81
C ARG A 169 -10.70 -4.74 5.50
N PHE A 170 -9.70 -4.15 6.11
CA PHE A 170 -8.35 -4.69 6.10
C PHE A 170 -8.32 -6.06 6.80
N PRO A 171 -7.70 -7.11 6.21
CA PRO A 171 -7.67 -8.44 6.78
C PRO A 171 -6.84 -8.49 8.07
N LEU A 172 -7.40 -9.06 9.13
CA LEU A 172 -6.73 -9.15 10.43
C LEU A 172 -5.60 -10.19 10.41
N GLY A 173 -4.52 -9.90 11.14
CA GLY A 173 -3.40 -10.84 11.32
C GLY A 173 -2.56 -11.06 10.06
N MET A 174 -2.69 -10.20 9.07
CA MET A 174 -1.88 -10.21 7.85
C MET A 174 -0.94 -9.01 7.81
N VAL A 175 0.20 -9.19 7.19
CA VAL A 175 1.08 -8.10 6.73
C VAL A 175 0.90 -7.91 5.22
N PHE A 176 1.24 -6.74 4.69
CA PHE A 176 0.91 -6.32 3.32
C PHE A 176 -0.61 -6.36 3.05
N GLU A 177 -1.37 -5.96 4.04
CA GLU A 177 -2.84 -5.93 4.02
C GLU A 177 -3.40 -5.05 2.90
N ASP A 178 -2.65 -4.01 2.50
CA ASP A 178 -3.00 -3.12 1.40
C ASP A 178 -3.11 -3.87 0.06
N ALA A 179 -2.18 -4.79 -0.20
CA ALA A 179 -2.19 -5.63 -1.41
C ALA A 179 -3.37 -6.60 -1.47
N ASN A 180 -3.95 -6.93 -0.30
CA ASN A 180 -5.18 -7.72 -0.22
C ASN A 180 -6.43 -6.85 -0.32
N THR A 181 -6.38 -5.62 0.22
CA THR A 181 -7.57 -4.76 0.36
C THR A 181 -7.84 -3.98 -0.92
N LEU A 182 -6.80 -3.44 -1.59
CA LEU A 182 -7.00 -2.61 -2.79
C LEU A 182 -7.76 -3.36 -3.90
N PRO A 183 -7.47 -4.63 -4.26
CA PRO A 183 -8.26 -5.35 -5.26
C PRO A 183 -9.74 -5.43 -4.93
N LEU A 184 -10.09 -5.67 -3.65
CA LEU A 184 -11.48 -5.72 -3.21
C LEU A 184 -12.17 -4.35 -3.33
N LEU A 185 -11.46 -3.26 -3.01
CA LEU A 185 -11.96 -1.91 -3.19
C LEU A 185 -12.17 -1.60 -4.68
N LEU A 186 -11.29 -2.06 -5.57
CA LEU A 186 -11.42 -1.90 -7.02
C LEU A 186 -12.65 -2.64 -7.58
N GLU A 187 -13.05 -3.78 -7.00
CA GLU A 187 -14.31 -4.45 -7.39
C GLU A 187 -15.57 -3.61 -7.13
N LYS A 188 -15.49 -2.62 -6.23
CA LYS A 188 -16.60 -1.72 -5.87
C LYS A 188 -16.43 -0.32 -6.45
N ALA A 189 -15.22 0.09 -6.81
CA ALA A 189 -14.94 1.38 -7.40
C ALA A 189 -15.38 1.43 -8.87
N HIS A 190 -15.78 2.60 -9.32
CA HIS A 190 -16.13 2.88 -10.71
C HIS A 190 -15.15 3.86 -11.36
N VAL A 191 -14.56 4.75 -10.56
CA VAL A 191 -13.62 5.77 -11.05
C VAL A 191 -12.42 5.84 -10.10
N VAL A 192 -11.25 5.58 -10.66
CA VAL A 192 -9.96 5.84 -9.99
C VAL A 192 -9.23 6.92 -10.76
N SER A 193 -8.72 7.92 -10.05
CA SER A 193 -7.88 8.95 -10.68
C SER A 193 -6.53 9.03 -9.99
N SER A 194 -5.51 9.35 -10.76
CA SER A 194 -4.20 9.75 -10.25
C SER A 194 -3.93 11.22 -10.55
N THR A 195 -3.11 11.86 -9.74
CA THR A 195 -2.74 13.27 -9.87
C THR A 195 -1.27 13.47 -9.52
N SER A 196 -0.67 14.53 -10.06
CA SER A 196 0.69 14.98 -9.71
C SER A 196 0.73 15.89 -8.47
N LYS A 197 -0.43 16.23 -7.90
CA LYS A 197 -0.57 17.14 -6.75
C LYS A 197 -0.38 16.41 -5.44
N GLY A 198 0.07 17.15 -4.41
CA GLY A 198 0.29 16.60 -3.07
C GLY A 198 1.54 15.74 -2.98
N LEU A 199 1.93 15.38 -1.75
CA LEU A 199 3.08 14.52 -1.51
C LEU A 199 3.01 13.85 -0.14
N TYR A 200 3.16 12.54 -0.12
CA TYR A 200 3.34 11.73 1.08
C TYR A 200 4.81 11.39 1.26
N TYR A 201 5.31 11.41 2.49
CA TYR A 201 6.66 10.98 2.83
C TYR A 201 6.61 9.66 3.59
N TYR A 202 6.78 8.55 2.86
CA TYR A 202 6.96 7.22 3.43
C TYR A 202 8.41 7.10 3.93
N CYS A 203 8.60 7.26 5.23
CA CYS A 203 9.92 7.31 5.86
C CYS A 203 10.56 5.93 5.95
N ALA A 204 11.87 5.87 5.74
CA ALA A 204 12.61 4.63 5.94
C ALA A 204 12.62 4.24 7.43
N ASN A 205 12.07 3.06 7.73
CA ASN A 205 12.02 2.50 9.06
C ASN A 205 12.63 1.08 9.06
N ASN A 206 13.81 0.94 9.68
CA ASN A 206 14.50 -0.35 9.72
C ASN A 206 13.76 -1.42 10.57
N ASN A 207 12.87 -0.98 11.45
CA ASN A 207 12.04 -1.84 12.30
C ASN A 207 10.61 -2.01 11.75
N GLY A 208 10.30 -1.37 10.61
CA GLY A 208 8.99 -1.44 9.97
C GLY A 208 8.70 -2.81 9.36
N ILE A 209 7.43 -3.09 9.12
CA ILE A 209 6.92 -4.35 8.55
C ILE A 209 7.64 -4.70 7.23
N THR A 210 7.79 -3.73 6.33
CA THR A 210 8.45 -3.93 5.03
C THR A 210 9.92 -4.30 5.15
N SER A 211 10.63 -3.71 6.14
CA SER A 211 12.06 -3.96 6.35
C SER A 211 12.35 -5.28 7.05
N THR A 212 11.41 -5.76 7.85
CA THR A 212 11.53 -6.99 8.66
C THR A 212 10.79 -8.18 8.06
N ALA A 213 10.18 -8.02 6.89
CA ALA A 213 9.39 -9.05 6.23
C ALA A 213 10.24 -10.31 5.97
N ASP A 214 9.77 -11.43 6.47
CA ASP A 214 10.33 -12.75 6.24
C ASP A 214 9.61 -13.49 5.09
N GLY A 215 10.00 -14.75 4.88
CA GLY A 215 9.39 -15.55 3.82
C GLY A 215 7.90 -15.86 4.03
N GLU A 216 7.42 -15.88 5.29
CA GLU A 216 5.98 -16.05 5.57
C GLU A 216 5.22 -14.77 5.27
N ALA A 217 5.76 -13.62 5.60
CA ALA A 217 5.22 -12.32 5.25
C ALA A 217 5.10 -12.16 3.72
N LEU A 218 6.17 -12.49 2.97
CA LEU A 218 6.13 -12.47 1.50
C LEU A 218 5.14 -13.51 0.92
N ASN A 219 4.93 -14.62 1.59
CA ASN A 219 3.93 -15.60 1.17
C ASN A 219 2.49 -15.09 1.40
N MET A 220 2.26 -14.24 2.42
CA MET A 220 0.98 -13.53 2.59
C MET A 220 0.74 -12.53 1.45
N LEU A 221 1.79 -11.83 1.00
CA LEU A 221 1.73 -10.95 -0.18
C LEU A 221 1.48 -11.74 -1.48
N LEU A 222 2.13 -12.90 -1.65
CA LEU A 222 2.05 -13.70 -2.88
C LEU A 222 0.67 -14.26 -3.15
N LYS A 223 -0.03 -14.79 -2.12
CA LYS A 223 -1.28 -15.52 -2.28
C LYS A 223 -2.37 -14.77 -3.04
N PRO A 224 -2.75 -13.53 -2.68
CA PRO A 224 -3.79 -12.79 -3.39
C PRO A 224 -3.42 -12.53 -4.85
N HIS A 225 -2.14 -12.29 -5.15
CA HIS A 225 -1.70 -12.15 -6.54
C HIS A 225 -1.83 -13.45 -7.33
N VAL A 226 -1.54 -14.60 -6.73
CA VAL A 226 -1.73 -15.92 -7.39
C VAL A 226 -3.20 -16.18 -7.66
N GLU A 227 -4.09 -15.88 -6.72
CA GLU A 227 -5.55 -16.02 -6.89
C GLU A 227 -6.07 -15.12 -8.01
N MET A 228 -5.60 -13.87 -8.08
CA MET A 228 -5.94 -12.93 -9.14
C MET A 228 -5.44 -13.41 -10.51
N ILE A 229 -4.21 -13.93 -10.61
CA ILE A 229 -3.67 -14.50 -11.86
C ILE A 229 -4.49 -15.73 -12.30
N ALA A 230 -4.96 -16.55 -11.36
CA ALA A 230 -5.76 -17.71 -11.66
C ALA A 230 -7.18 -17.35 -12.15
N SER A 231 -7.76 -16.26 -11.64
CA SER A 231 -9.12 -15.83 -11.97
C SER A 231 -9.21 -14.96 -13.23
N THR A 232 -8.18 -14.16 -13.54
CA THR A 232 -8.22 -13.26 -14.70
C THR A 232 -8.14 -14.01 -16.03
N ARG A 233 -8.87 -13.50 -17.04
CA ARG A 233 -8.78 -13.95 -18.44
C ARG A 233 -7.82 -13.12 -19.28
N ARG A 234 -7.28 -12.04 -18.73
CA ARG A 234 -6.35 -11.13 -19.43
C ARG A 234 -5.02 -11.85 -19.75
N ARG A 235 -4.48 -11.65 -20.96
CA ARG A 235 -3.24 -12.30 -21.43
C ARG A 235 -2.37 -11.37 -22.29
N ASP A 236 -2.63 -10.07 -22.26
CA ASP A 236 -1.92 -9.02 -22.99
C ASP A 236 -0.51 -8.74 -22.45
N ALA A 237 0.15 -7.70 -22.96
CA ALA A 237 1.49 -7.31 -22.54
C ALA A 237 1.52 -6.83 -21.07
N ASP A 238 0.51 -6.10 -20.63
CA ASP A 238 0.42 -5.57 -19.26
C ASP A 238 0.22 -6.71 -18.24
N PHE A 239 -0.62 -7.71 -18.58
CA PHE A 239 -0.70 -8.94 -17.78
C PHE A 239 0.65 -9.65 -17.67
N GLN A 240 1.45 -9.69 -18.74
CA GLN A 240 2.76 -10.34 -18.70
C GLN A 240 3.75 -9.62 -17.79
N LEU A 241 3.70 -8.28 -17.73
CA LEU A 241 4.46 -7.49 -16.77
C LEU A 241 4.04 -7.79 -15.32
N TYR A 242 2.73 -7.82 -15.07
CA TYR A 242 2.18 -8.21 -13.78
C TYR A 242 2.60 -9.63 -13.38
N TYR A 243 2.49 -10.61 -14.31
CA TYR A 243 2.92 -11.99 -14.05
C TYR A 243 4.41 -12.07 -13.66
N LEU A 244 5.28 -11.32 -14.34
CA LEU A 244 6.70 -11.27 -14.01
C LEU A 244 6.98 -10.58 -12.68
N HIS A 245 6.19 -9.59 -12.29
CA HIS A 245 6.24 -8.99 -10.95
C HIS A 245 5.92 -10.04 -9.88
N VAL A 246 4.82 -10.77 -10.04
CA VAL A 246 4.42 -11.83 -9.09
C VAL A 246 5.44 -12.99 -9.08
N LEU A 247 6.05 -13.31 -10.22
CA LEU A 247 7.15 -14.29 -10.28
C LEU A 247 8.35 -13.85 -9.44
N ASN A 248 8.67 -12.54 -9.35
CA ASN A 248 9.74 -12.07 -8.46
C ASN A 248 9.39 -12.37 -7.00
N ILE A 249 8.18 -12.02 -6.55
CA ILE A 249 7.71 -12.33 -5.19
C ILE A 249 7.77 -13.86 -4.94
N GLN A 250 7.33 -14.66 -5.90
CA GLN A 250 7.41 -16.12 -5.80
C GLN A 250 8.85 -16.62 -5.64
N MET A 251 9.80 -16.05 -6.37
CA MET A 251 11.21 -16.43 -6.29
C MET A 251 11.79 -16.10 -4.91
N ASP A 252 11.45 -14.94 -4.35
CA ASP A 252 11.88 -14.53 -3.00
C ASP A 252 11.26 -15.44 -1.92
N VAL A 253 9.97 -15.78 -2.03
CA VAL A 253 9.31 -16.76 -1.14
C VAL A 253 10.02 -18.11 -1.20
N CYS A 254 10.32 -18.64 -2.40
CA CYS A 254 11.03 -19.90 -2.55
C CYS A 254 12.46 -19.86 -1.97
N GLU A 255 13.15 -18.73 -2.12
CA GLU A 255 14.48 -18.54 -1.56
C GLU A 255 14.46 -18.56 -0.04
N LEU A 256 13.55 -17.79 0.58
CA LEU A 256 13.52 -17.60 2.03
C LEU A 256 12.90 -18.79 2.77
N THR A 257 11.88 -19.44 2.17
CA THR A 257 11.15 -20.54 2.86
C THR A 257 11.57 -21.94 2.41
N GLY A 258 12.17 -22.06 1.23
CA GLY A 258 12.47 -23.35 0.59
C GLY A 258 11.23 -24.07 0.02
N ARG A 259 10.04 -23.45 0.08
CA ARG A 259 8.79 -24.04 -0.44
C ARG A 259 8.80 -24.10 -1.95
N MET A 260 8.00 -25.04 -2.49
CA MET A 260 7.76 -25.12 -3.93
C MET A 260 6.90 -23.94 -4.40
N PRO A 261 7.11 -23.49 -5.66
CA PRO A 261 6.29 -22.44 -6.25
C PRO A 261 4.80 -22.81 -6.30
N ILE A 262 3.95 -21.84 -6.00
CA ILE A 262 2.49 -21.94 -6.12
C ILE A 262 1.95 -21.15 -7.32
N LEU A 263 2.75 -20.27 -7.92
CA LEU A 263 2.38 -19.50 -9.09
C LEU A 263 2.22 -20.44 -10.30
N PRO A 264 1.03 -20.50 -10.93
CA PRO A 264 0.83 -21.28 -12.14
C PRO A 264 1.78 -20.83 -13.26
N TYR A 265 2.33 -21.79 -14.00
CA TYR A 265 3.18 -21.45 -15.15
C TYR A 265 2.37 -20.75 -16.23
N TYR A 266 2.93 -19.67 -16.75
CA TYR A 266 2.43 -18.95 -17.91
C TYR A 266 3.59 -18.65 -18.86
N HIS A 267 3.38 -18.84 -20.17
CA HIS A 267 4.37 -18.52 -21.19
C HIS A 267 4.41 -17.01 -21.45
N VAL A 268 5.53 -16.35 -21.15
CA VAL A 268 5.71 -14.91 -21.33
C VAL A 268 6.41 -14.67 -22.68
N ASN A 269 5.81 -13.84 -23.56
CA ASN A 269 6.43 -13.46 -24.81
C ASN A 269 7.59 -12.48 -24.57
N PRO A 270 8.87 -12.85 -24.83
CA PRO A 270 10.01 -11.97 -24.57
C PRO A 270 10.03 -10.69 -25.42
N LYS A 271 9.18 -10.57 -26.44
CA LYS A 271 9.05 -9.35 -27.26
C LYS A 271 8.26 -8.25 -26.55
N ASN A 272 7.43 -8.61 -25.56
CA ASN A 272 6.59 -7.69 -24.79
C ASN A 272 7.33 -7.07 -23.60
N VAL A 273 8.55 -7.48 -23.33
CA VAL A 273 9.34 -7.04 -22.17
C VAL A 273 10.77 -6.70 -22.56
N ASN A 274 11.42 -5.84 -21.76
CA ASN A 274 12.77 -5.34 -22.07
C ASN A 274 13.75 -5.62 -20.92
N GLY A 275 15.04 -5.43 -21.19
CA GLY A 275 16.11 -5.49 -20.19
C GLY A 275 16.14 -6.83 -19.42
N VAL A 276 16.28 -6.76 -18.12
CA VAL A 276 16.36 -7.92 -17.21
C VAL A 276 15.09 -8.78 -17.27
N LEU A 277 13.92 -8.15 -17.44
CA LEU A 277 12.65 -8.89 -17.55
C LEU A 277 12.59 -9.77 -18.79
N LYS A 278 13.20 -9.34 -19.90
CA LYS A 278 13.31 -10.16 -21.12
C LYS A 278 14.15 -11.42 -20.89
N LEU A 279 15.29 -11.29 -20.22
CA LEU A 279 16.11 -12.45 -19.87
C LEU A 279 15.35 -13.40 -18.94
N LYS A 280 14.66 -12.84 -17.93
CA LYS A 280 13.83 -13.62 -17.00
C LYS A 280 12.70 -14.37 -17.71
N ALA A 281 12.01 -13.73 -18.67
CA ALA A 281 10.99 -14.37 -19.50
C ALA A 281 11.55 -15.54 -20.32
N ILE A 282 12.73 -15.37 -20.92
CA ILE A 282 13.41 -16.44 -21.66
C ILE A 282 13.74 -17.62 -20.73
N LEU A 283 14.34 -17.33 -19.57
CA LEU A 283 14.69 -18.37 -18.60
C LEU A 283 13.46 -19.10 -18.06
N LEU A 284 12.39 -18.37 -17.75
CA LEU A 284 11.10 -18.94 -17.34
C LEU A 284 10.55 -19.91 -18.39
N ASN A 285 10.54 -19.49 -19.66
CA ASN A 285 10.02 -20.31 -20.76
C ASN A 285 10.86 -21.57 -21.05
N LEU A 286 12.17 -21.51 -20.79
CA LEU A 286 13.06 -22.64 -20.98
C LEU A 286 13.06 -23.64 -19.80
N LEU A 287 13.00 -23.13 -18.60
CA LEU A 287 13.23 -23.90 -17.37
C LEU A 287 11.94 -24.23 -16.62
N GLY A 288 10.87 -23.45 -16.83
CA GLY A 288 9.68 -23.46 -16.01
C GLY A 288 9.90 -22.78 -14.64
N SER A 289 8.81 -22.47 -13.93
CA SER A 289 8.85 -21.76 -12.65
C SER A 289 9.64 -22.52 -11.57
N ASN A 290 9.47 -23.84 -11.48
CA ASN A 290 10.13 -24.67 -10.46
C ASN A 290 11.65 -24.63 -10.57
N ASN A 291 12.18 -24.88 -11.76
CA ASN A 291 13.64 -24.90 -11.96
C ASN A 291 14.22 -23.48 -11.83
N LEU A 292 13.49 -22.46 -12.30
CA LEU A 292 13.92 -21.07 -12.16
C LEU A 292 14.05 -20.67 -10.68
N CYS A 293 13.08 -20.99 -9.85
CA CYS A 293 13.14 -20.76 -8.41
C CYS A 293 14.29 -21.54 -7.73
N CYS A 294 14.51 -22.81 -8.11
CA CYS A 294 15.61 -23.59 -7.58
C CYS A 294 16.98 -22.97 -7.94
N ILE A 295 17.16 -22.54 -9.17
CA ILE A 295 18.41 -21.90 -9.63
C ILE A 295 18.60 -20.56 -8.89
N ASN A 296 17.58 -19.72 -8.77
CA ASN A 296 17.65 -18.48 -8.01
C ASN A 296 18.15 -18.74 -6.57
N ARG A 297 17.56 -19.69 -5.89
CA ARG A 297 17.96 -20.09 -4.52
C ARG A 297 19.41 -20.57 -4.43
N LEU A 298 19.89 -21.29 -5.41
CA LEU A 298 21.29 -21.76 -5.46
C LEU A 298 22.26 -20.59 -5.66
N ILE A 299 21.96 -19.68 -6.58
CA ILE A 299 22.78 -18.50 -6.86
C ILE A 299 22.92 -17.66 -5.57
N HIS A 300 21.80 -17.32 -4.91
CA HIS A 300 21.82 -16.48 -3.71
C HIS A 300 22.50 -17.18 -2.52
N ARG A 301 22.44 -18.50 -2.40
CA ARG A 301 23.21 -19.23 -1.37
C ARG A 301 24.71 -19.09 -1.57
N VAL A 302 25.18 -19.18 -2.81
CA VAL A 302 26.61 -19.01 -3.14
C VAL A 302 27.06 -17.57 -2.85
N TRP A 303 26.25 -16.55 -3.18
CA TRP A 303 26.57 -15.15 -2.94
C TRP A 303 26.58 -14.76 -1.46
N ARG A 304 25.76 -15.39 -0.62
CA ARG A 304 25.74 -15.15 0.83
C ARG A 304 26.83 -15.90 1.61
N SER A 305 27.53 -16.82 0.97
CA SER A 305 28.63 -17.59 1.58
C SER A 305 30.01 -16.97 1.31
N HIS A 306 30.05 -15.87 0.58
CA HIS A 306 31.21 -15.02 0.31
C HIS A 306 31.00 -13.62 0.84
#